data_b8ffe7864e8f7cbcee56e324d20dda44
#
_entry.id   b8ffe7864e8f7cbcee56e324d20dda44
#
_cell.length_a   1.000
_cell.length_b   1.000
_cell.length_c   1.000
_cell.angle_alpha   90.00
_cell.angle_beta   90.00
_cell.angle_gamma   90.00
#
_symmetry.space_group_name_H-M   'P 1'
#
loop_
_entity.id
_entity.type
_entity.pdbx_description
1 polymer ?
#
loop_
_entity_poly.entity_id
_entity_poly.type
_entity_poly.pdbx_seq_one_letter_code
_entity_poly.pdbx_strand_id
1 'polypeptide(L)'
;QMRELRNKLKALARDHAHLPMLSRTHGQTASPTTLGKEFANVVARLARVEKQFADVEILGKFNGAVGNYNAHVIAYPDADWKAISHRFIESLGLTPNPYTTQIEPHDWTAEYCHALVRYNTVLIDFARDVWGYISLGYFKQRVAKDEVGSSTMPHKVNPIDFENAEGNLGMANALLSHFAEKLPISRWQRDLTDSTVQRNLGVAAAYLLIAI
;
A
#
# COMPACT_ATOMS: atom_id res chain seq x y z
N GLN A 1 6.36 -9.49 2.42
CA GLN A 1 4.95 -9.94 2.44
C GLN A 1 4.22 -9.62 1.14
N MET A 2 4.12 -8.36 0.63
CA MET A 2 3.43 -8.01 -0.63
C MET A 2 3.90 -8.87 -1.82
N ARG A 3 5.21 -8.96 -2.05
CA ARG A 3 5.78 -9.80 -3.10
C ARG A 3 5.52 -11.30 -2.88
N GLU A 4 5.52 -11.74 -1.64
CA GLU A 4 5.21 -13.12 -1.28
C GLU A 4 3.76 -13.46 -1.60
N LEU A 5 2.80 -12.62 -1.18
CA LEU A 5 1.39 -12.77 -1.53
C LEU A 5 1.19 -12.88 -3.04
N ARG A 6 1.75 -11.93 -3.81
CA ARG A 6 1.67 -11.96 -5.26
C ARG A 6 2.26 -13.25 -5.86
N ASN A 7 3.36 -13.74 -5.32
CA ASN A 7 3.97 -14.99 -5.79
C ASN A 7 3.08 -16.21 -5.48
N LYS A 8 2.43 -16.27 -4.32
CA LYS A 8 1.45 -17.30 -3.98
C LYS A 8 0.25 -17.28 -4.95
N LEU A 9 -0.30 -16.08 -5.21
CA LEU A 9 -1.39 -15.92 -6.19
C LEU A 9 -0.96 -16.31 -7.61
N LYS A 10 0.28 -16.01 -7.99
CA LYS A 10 0.85 -16.40 -9.28
C LYS A 10 0.99 -17.94 -9.42
N ALA A 11 1.34 -18.64 -8.35
CA ALA A 11 1.34 -20.09 -8.32
C ALA A 11 -0.08 -20.63 -8.52
N LEU A 12 -1.06 -20.16 -7.76
CA LEU A 12 -2.47 -20.53 -7.91
C LEU A 12 -2.97 -20.27 -9.35
N ALA A 13 -2.59 -19.15 -9.94
CA ALA A 13 -2.96 -18.84 -11.33
C ALA A 13 -2.45 -19.89 -12.33
N ARG A 14 -1.23 -20.41 -12.13
CA ARG A 14 -0.64 -21.45 -12.97
C ARG A 14 -1.27 -22.82 -12.73
N ASP A 15 -1.42 -23.19 -11.47
CA ASP A 15 -1.93 -24.50 -11.06
C ASP A 15 -3.38 -24.73 -11.52
N HIS A 16 -4.15 -23.62 -11.62
CA HIS A 16 -5.56 -23.66 -12.03
C HIS A 16 -5.83 -23.04 -13.41
N ALA A 17 -4.79 -22.92 -14.25
CA ALA A 17 -4.91 -22.29 -15.57
C ALA A 17 -5.95 -22.96 -16.48
N HIS A 18 -6.15 -24.26 -16.34
CA HIS A 18 -7.08 -25.06 -17.14
C HIS A 18 -8.38 -25.42 -16.41
N LEU A 19 -8.56 -24.96 -15.18
CA LEU A 19 -9.78 -25.27 -14.43
C LEU A 19 -10.93 -24.35 -14.89
N PRO A 20 -11.96 -24.87 -15.58
CA PRO A 20 -13.08 -24.08 -16.06
C PRO A 20 -13.85 -23.47 -14.89
N MET A 21 -14.28 -22.25 -15.06
CA MET A 21 -15.09 -21.51 -14.10
C MET A 21 -16.14 -20.69 -14.83
N LEU A 22 -17.36 -20.68 -14.32
CA LEU A 22 -18.42 -19.83 -14.86
C LEU A 22 -18.24 -18.41 -14.35
N SER A 23 -18.07 -17.45 -15.28
CA SER A 23 -18.05 -16.03 -14.91
C SER A 23 -19.42 -15.54 -14.47
N ARG A 24 -19.42 -14.46 -13.67
CA ARG A 24 -20.62 -13.73 -13.32
C ARG A 24 -20.45 -12.25 -13.65
N THR A 25 -21.43 -11.72 -14.36
CA THR A 25 -21.55 -10.27 -14.58
C THR A 25 -22.90 -9.81 -14.02
N HIS A 26 -22.93 -8.73 -13.28
CA HIS A 26 -24.13 -8.29 -12.56
C HIS A 26 -24.72 -9.38 -11.64
N GLY A 27 -23.85 -10.26 -11.10
CA GLY A 27 -24.25 -11.42 -10.31
C GLY A 27 -24.87 -12.58 -11.13
N GLN A 28 -25.15 -12.37 -12.42
CA GLN A 28 -25.78 -13.38 -13.31
C GLN A 28 -24.72 -14.23 -14.00
N THR A 29 -25.10 -15.46 -14.36
CA THR A 29 -24.25 -16.36 -15.13
C THR A 29 -23.87 -15.76 -16.47
N ALA A 30 -22.59 -15.82 -16.80
CA ALA A 30 -22.00 -15.25 -17.99
C ALA A 30 -21.10 -16.27 -18.72
N SER A 31 -20.26 -15.81 -19.64
CA SER A 31 -19.35 -16.67 -20.39
C SER A 31 -18.38 -17.42 -19.50
N PRO A 32 -17.94 -18.63 -19.85
CA PRO A 32 -16.91 -19.37 -19.13
C PRO A 32 -15.57 -18.62 -19.10
N THR A 33 -14.84 -18.78 -17.99
CA THR A 33 -13.44 -18.38 -17.80
C THR A 33 -12.67 -19.55 -17.20
N THR A 34 -11.48 -19.30 -16.67
CA THR A 34 -10.75 -20.26 -15.83
C THR A 34 -10.40 -19.64 -14.49
N LEU A 35 -10.34 -20.45 -13.44
CA LEU A 35 -9.93 -20.00 -12.12
C LEU A 35 -8.53 -19.39 -12.14
N GLY A 36 -7.61 -20.00 -12.91
CA GLY A 36 -6.26 -19.48 -13.08
C GLY A 36 -6.24 -18.08 -13.69
N LYS A 37 -7.11 -17.78 -14.67
CA LYS A 37 -7.22 -16.46 -15.29
C LYS A 37 -7.73 -15.42 -14.29
N GLU A 38 -8.67 -15.78 -13.40
CA GLU A 38 -9.15 -14.87 -12.36
C GLU A 38 -8.02 -14.47 -11.39
N PHE A 39 -7.22 -15.42 -10.90
CA PHE A 39 -6.01 -15.11 -10.13
C PHE A 39 -4.99 -14.30 -10.94
N ALA A 40 -4.78 -14.62 -12.22
CA ALA A 40 -3.83 -13.91 -13.08
C ALA A 40 -4.20 -12.43 -13.26
N ASN A 41 -5.49 -12.09 -13.30
CA ASN A 41 -5.97 -10.72 -13.33
C ASN A 41 -5.49 -9.94 -12.09
N VAL A 42 -5.68 -10.50 -10.90
CA VAL A 42 -5.24 -9.87 -9.63
C VAL A 42 -3.71 -9.73 -9.60
N VAL A 43 -2.97 -10.77 -9.98
CA VAL A 43 -1.50 -10.75 -10.06
C VAL A 43 -1.00 -9.64 -10.98
N ALA A 44 -1.62 -9.47 -12.15
CA ALA A 44 -1.24 -8.42 -13.10
C ALA A 44 -1.52 -7.01 -12.56
N ARG A 45 -2.63 -6.82 -11.86
CA ARG A 45 -2.98 -5.55 -11.20
C ARG A 45 -1.99 -5.22 -10.09
N LEU A 46 -1.73 -6.17 -9.18
CA LEU A 46 -0.75 -5.99 -8.09
C LEU A 46 0.65 -5.69 -8.63
N ALA A 47 1.12 -6.40 -9.65
CA ALA A 47 2.44 -6.17 -10.24
C ALA A 47 2.60 -4.74 -10.80
N ARG A 48 1.56 -4.19 -11.43
CA ARG A 48 1.58 -2.80 -11.90
C ARG A 48 1.68 -1.79 -10.76
N VAL A 49 0.94 -2.01 -9.68
CA VAL A 49 0.97 -1.10 -8.53
C VAL A 49 2.26 -1.24 -7.73
N GLU A 50 2.78 -2.47 -7.57
CA GLU A 50 4.08 -2.69 -6.95
C GLU A 50 5.20 -1.96 -7.69
N LYS A 51 5.14 -1.92 -9.04
CA LYS A 51 6.09 -1.13 -9.82
C LYS A 51 5.96 0.36 -9.53
N GLN A 52 4.76 0.91 -9.53
CA GLN A 52 4.52 2.33 -9.21
C GLN A 52 5.05 2.69 -7.82
N PHE A 53 4.80 1.82 -6.84
CA PHE A 53 5.30 1.97 -5.48
C PHE A 53 6.83 1.92 -5.39
N ALA A 54 7.47 1.04 -6.15
CA ALA A 54 8.93 0.91 -6.19
C ALA A 54 9.61 2.07 -6.95
N ASP A 55 8.90 2.73 -7.85
CA ASP A 55 9.41 3.84 -8.65
C ASP A 55 9.31 5.20 -7.90
N VAL A 56 8.67 5.26 -6.72
CA VAL A 56 8.58 6.50 -5.92
C VAL A 56 9.97 6.89 -5.42
N GLU A 57 10.42 8.08 -5.80
CA GLU A 57 11.68 8.64 -5.32
C GLU A 57 11.52 9.19 -3.90
N ILE A 58 12.26 8.64 -2.96
CA ILE A 58 12.26 9.14 -1.59
C ILE A 58 13.20 10.35 -1.50
N LEU A 59 12.61 11.53 -1.32
CA LEU A 59 13.34 12.79 -1.32
C LEU A 59 13.90 13.10 0.07
N GLY A 60 15.09 13.73 0.07
CA GLY A 60 15.76 14.22 1.27
C GLY A 60 16.25 15.66 1.13
N LYS A 61 16.40 16.34 2.25
CA LYS A 61 16.98 17.70 2.28
C LYS A 61 18.08 17.84 3.32
N PHE A 62 19.08 18.67 2.99
CA PHE A 62 20.10 19.16 3.92
C PHE A 62 20.52 20.57 3.50
N ASN A 63 19.67 21.58 3.76
CA ASN A 63 19.86 22.95 3.28
C ASN A 63 19.50 24.03 4.31
N GLY A 64 19.46 23.67 5.61
CA GLY A 64 19.28 24.60 6.72
C GLY A 64 17.85 24.93 7.07
N ALA A 65 17.67 25.86 8.00
CA ALA A 65 16.42 26.14 8.71
C ALA A 65 15.27 26.59 7.82
N VAL A 66 15.53 27.17 6.65
CA VAL A 66 14.53 27.62 5.69
C VAL A 66 14.87 27.24 4.24
N GLY A 67 15.78 26.28 4.06
CA GLY A 67 16.15 25.77 2.75
C GLY A 67 17.21 26.59 1.99
N ASN A 68 17.90 27.51 2.63
CA ASN A 68 18.77 28.49 1.97
C ASN A 68 20.24 28.46 2.44
N TYR A 69 20.66 27.47 3.24
CA TYR A 69 22.03 27.34 3.77
C TYR A 69 22.53 28.53 4.59
N ASN A 70 21.66 29.40 5.15
CA ASN A 70 22.04 30.64 5.77
C ASN A 70 23.18 30.50 6.80
N ALA A 71 23.01 29.65 7.80
CA ALA A 71 24.03 29.42 8.84
C ALA A 71 25.28 28.75 8.28
N HIS A 72 25.14 27.85 7.31
CA HIS A 72 26.23 27.14 6.66
C HIS A 72 27.16 28.10 5.93
N VAL A 73 26.61 29.00 5.13
CA VAL A 73 27.36 30.01 4.35
C VAL A 73 28.07 31.03 5.26
N ILE A 74 27.43 31.39 6.38
CA ILE A 74 28.08 32.28 7.37
C ILE A 74 29.27 31.57 8.05
N ALA A 75 29.13 30.30 8.39
CA ALA A 75 30.18 29.55 9.07
C ALA A 75 31.35 29.19 8.14
N TYR A 76 31.05 28.79 6.89
CA TYR A 76 32.05 28.39 5.90
C TYR A 76 31.65 28.91 4.51
N PRO A 77 31.97 30.18 4.21
CA PRO A 77 31.50 30.85 3.00
C PRO A 77 32.07 30.27 1.71
N ASP A 78 33.25 29.69 1.77
CA ASP A 78 33.95 29.12 0.61
C ASP A 78 33.58 27.69 0.28
N ALA A 79 32.72 27.04 1.11
CA ALA A 79 32.31 25.68 0.90
C ALA A 79 31.15 25.57 -0.12
N ASP A 80 31.24 24.61 -1.04
CA ASP A 80 30.13 24.29 -1.94
C ASP A 80 29.06 23.44 -1.18
N TRP A 81 28.24 24.15 -0.45
CA TRP A 81 27.18 23.53 0.36
C TRP A 81 26.16 22.75 -0.46
N LYS A 82 25.91 23.15 -1.72
CA LYS A 82 25.00 22.41 -2.60
C LYS A 82 25.57 21.04 -2.95
N ALA A 83 26.83 20.99 -3.37
CA ALA A 83 27.49 19.74 -3.67
C ALA A 83 27.66 18.84 -2.42
N ILE A 84 27.97 19.42 -1.25
CA ILE A 84 28.06 18.70 0.01
C ILE A 84 26.71 18.07 0.38
N SER A 85 25.64 18.86 0.32
CA SER A 85 24.27 18.41 0.61
C SER A 85 23.83 17.29 -0.32
N HIS A 86 24.06 17.42 -1.62
CA HIS A 86 23.74 16.38 -2.60
C HIS A 86 24.44 15.06 -2.26
N ARG A 87 25.76 15.06 -2.15
CA ARG A 87 26.52 13.85 -1.83
C ARG A 87 26.10 13.22 -0.51
N PHE A 88 25.78 14.04 0.50
CA PHE A 88 25.31 13.53 1.78
C PHE A 88 23.97 12.80 1.65
N ILE A 89 22.99 13.40 0.98
CA ILE A 89 21.66 12.81 0.78
C ILE A 89 21.76 11.54 -0.05
N GLU A 90 22.50 11.55 -1.14
CA GLU A 90 22.75 10.38 -2.00
C GLU A 90 23.43 9.24 -1.24
N SER A 91 24.35 9.57 -0.31
CA SER A 91 25.00 8.55 0.53
C SER A 91 24.04 7.80 1.46
N LEU A 92 22.87 8.36 1.73
CA LEU A 92 21.77 7.73 2.47
C LEU A 92 20.81 6.92 1.56
N GLY A 93 21.05 6.89 0.25
CA GLY A 93 20.17 6.26 -0.72
C GLY A 93 18.90 7.05 -1.04
N LEU A 94 18.90 8.36 -0.78
CA LEU A 94 17.80 9.27 -1.03
C LEU A 94 18.10 10.17 -2.24
N THR A 95 17.04 10.71 -2.86
CA THR A 95 17.15 11.72 -3.92
C THR A 95 17.19 13.11 -3.32
N PRO A 96 18.18 13.96 -3.65
CA PRO A 96 18.25 15.32 -3.12
C PRO A 96 17.11 16.22 -3.61
N ASN A 97 16.42 16.90 -2.68
CA ASN A 97 15.48 17.96 -2.99
C ASN A 97 16.11 19.33 -2.65
N PRO A 98 16.59 20.09 -3.65
CA PRO A 98 17.26 21.37 -3.41
C PRO A 98 16.31 22.53 -3.07
N TYR A 99 15.03 22.41 -3.41
CA TYR A 99 14.03 23.46 -3.22
C TYR A 99 13.03 23.08 -2.13
N THR A 100 13.38 23.42 -0.90
CA THR A 100 12.57 23.15 0.28
C THR A 100 12.47 24.37 1.18
N THR A 101 11.66 24.28 2.22
CA THR A 101 11.64 25.23 3.33
C THR A 101 12.35 24.65 4.55
N GLN A 102 11.79 24.66 5.73
CA GLN A 102 12.42 24.05 6.90
C GLN A 102 12.48 22.53 6.81
N ILE A 103 11.46 21.93 6.19
CA ILE A 103 11.36 20.48 5.98
C ILE A 103 11.30 20.15 4.49
N GLU A 104 11.50 18.90 4.18
CA GLU A 104 11.10 18.32 2.90
C GLU A 104 9.56 18.32 2.83
N PRO A 105 8.91 18.78 1.72
CA PRO A 105 7.46 19.07 1.71
C PRO A 105 6.53 17.84 1.67
N HIS A 106 7.05 16.63 1.73
CA HIS A 106 6.29 15.37 1.78
C HIS A 106 5.47 15.00 0.53
N ASP A 107 5.72 15.61 -0.62
CA ASP A 107 5.02 15.26 -1.86
C ASP A 107 5.26 13.79 -2.25
N TRP A 108 6.49 13.31 -2.10
CA TRP A 108 6.84 11.91 -2.30
C TRP A 108 6.09 10.97 -1.33
N THR A 109 5.85 11.42 -0.09
CA THR A 109 5.07 10.64 0.89
C THR A 109 3.62 10.51 0.44
N ALA A 110 3.05 11.57 -0.14
CA ALA A 110 1.70 11.52 -0.72
C ALA A 110 1.63 10.55 -1.90
N GLU A 111 2.62 10.59 -2.81
CA GLU A 111 2.71 9.65 -3.93
C GLU A 111 2.80 8.20 -3.45
N TYR A 112 3.65 7.95 -2.46
CA TYR A 112 3.82 6.64 -1.82
C TYR A 112 2.51 6.14 -1.20
N CYS A 113 1.82 6.99 -0.44
CA CYS A 113 0.52 6.68 0.16
C CYS A 113 -0.54 6.38 -0.89
N HIS A 114 -0.62 7.16 -1.98
CA HIS A 114 -1.54 6.92 -3.08
C HIS A 114 -1.27 5.57 -3.77
N ALA A 115 -0.01 5.18 -3.95
CA ALA A 115 0.32 3.87 -4.50
C ALA A 115 -0.15 2.73 -3.59
N LEU A 116 0.03 2.88 -2.26
CA LEU A 116 -0.46 1.90 -1.29
C LEU A 116 -1.99 1.80 -1.26
N VAL A 117 -2.71 2.93 -1.33
CA VAL A 117 -4.19 2.93 -1.43
C VAL A 117 -4.65 2.12 -2.65
N ARG A 118 -4.01 2.30 -3.80
CA ARG A 118 -4.34 1.50 -5.00
C ARG A 118 -4.02 0.02 -4.82
N TYR A 119 -2.90 -0.32 -4.18
CA TYR A 119 -2.57 -1.69 -3.85
C TYR A 119 -3.65 -2.34 -2.96
N ASN A 120 -4.00 -1.68 -1.88
CA ASN A 120 -5.03 -2.12 -0.94
C ASN A 120 -6.39 -2.28 -1.63
N THR A 121 -6.74 -1.37 -2.53
CA THR A 121 -8.01 -1.42 -3.29
C THR A 121 -8.08 -2.67 -4.17
N VAL A 122 -6.96 -3.09 -4.79
CA VAL A 122 -6.92 -4.35 -5.54
C VAL A 122 -7.12 -5.56 -4.62
N LEU A 123 -6.57 -5.52 -3.40
CA LEU A 123 -6.76 -6.61 -2.43
C LEU A 123 -8.18 -6.63 -1.86
N ILE A 124 -8.81 -5.48 -1.62
CA ILE A 124 -10.22 -5.39 -1.19
C ILE A 124 -11.13 -6.01 -2.24
N ASP A 125 -10.93 -5.66 -3.50
CA ASP A 125 -11.69 -6.21 -4.63
C ASP A 125 -11.53 -7.74 -4.69
N PHE A 126 -10.31 -8.24 -4.57
CA PHE A 126 -10.02 -9.66 -4.51
C PHE A 126 -10.66 -10.36 -3.31
N ALA A 127 -10.60 -9.77 -2.11
CA ALA A 127 -11.20 -10.33 -0.91
C ALA A 127 -12.71 -10.47 -1.04
N ARG A 128 -13.37 -9.46 -1.62
CA ARG A 128 -14.82 -9.48 -1.89
C ARG A 128 -15.20 -10.56 -2.90
N ASP A 129 -14.44 -10.73 -3.97
CA ASP A 129 -14.68 -11.75 -4.97
C ASP A 129 -14.54 -13.15 -4.38
N VAL A 130 -13.48 -13.40 -3.60
CA VAL A 130 -13.30 -14.71 -2.93
C VAL A 130 -14.42 -14.98 -1.93
N TRP A 131 -14.80 -13.98 -1.14
CA TRP A 131 -15.95 -14.06 -0.24
C TRP A 131 -17.24 -14.43 -1.01
N GLY A 132 -17.46 -13.77 -2.15
CA GLY A 132 -18.59 -14.06 -3.05
C GLY A 132 -18.54 -15.49 -3.60
N TYR A 133 -17.39 -15.95 -4.05
CA TYR A 133 -17.22 -17.31 -4.55
C TYR A 133 -17.41 -18.37 -3.47
N ILE A 134 -17.03 -18.09 -2.23
CA ILE A 134 -17.33 -18.97 -1.09
C ILE A 134 -18.85 -19.03 -0.86
N SER A 135 -19.55 -17.91 -0.87
CA SER A 135 -20.99 -17.84 -0.66
C SER A 135 -21.79 -18.56 -1.75
N LEU A 136 -21.26 -18.61 -2.97
CA LEU A 136 -21.84 -19.32 -4.12
C LEU A 136 -21.40 -20.79 -4.21
N GLY A 137 -20.55 -21.26 -3.31
CA GLY A 137 -20.06 -22.63 -3.30
C GLY A 137 -18.99 -22.96 -4.35
N TYR A 138 -18.39 -21.95 -5.01
CA TYR A 138 -17.25 -22.16 -5.91
C TYR A 138 -16.00 -22.56 -5.14
N PHE A 139 -15.81 -21.98 -3.96
CA PHE A 139 -14.75 -22.33 -3.02
C PHE A 139 -15.33 -22.88 -1.73
N LYS A 140 -14.58 -23.77 -1.11
CA LYS A 140 -14.89 -24.30 0.22
C LYS A 140 -13.70 -24.04 1.13
N GLN A 141 -13.97 -23.45 2.28
CA GLN A 141 -12.94 -23.21 3.29
C GLN A 141 -12.52 -24.51 3.96
N ARG A 142 -11.24 -24.63 4.28
CA ARG A 142 -10.73 -25.70 5.14
C ARG A 142 -10.92 -25.25 6.59
N VAL A 143 -11.58 -26.07 7.38
CA VAL A 143 -11.68 -25.84 8.83
C VAL A 143 -10.41 -26.37 9.47
N ALA A 144 -9.74 -25.56 10.28
CA ALA A 144 -8.65 -26.04 11.13
C ALA A 144 -9.24 -26.99 12.20
N LYS A 145 -8.46 -28.01 12.58
CA LYS A 145 -8.94 -29.17 13.39
C LYS A 145 -9.53 -28.77 14.75
N ASP A 146 -9.19 -27.54 15.22
CA ASP A 146 -9.57 -26.99 16.53
C ASP A 146 -10.43 -25.71 16.43
N GLU A 147 -10.87 -25.32 15.21
CA GLU A 147 -11.71 -24.15 15.01
C GLU A 147 -13.19 -24.49 14.93
N VAL A 148 -13.99 -23.81 15.75
CA VAL A 148 -15.44 -23.80 15.62
C VAL A 148 -15.84 -22.76 14.58
N GLY A 149 -16.44 -23.19 13.48
CA GLY A 149 -16.76 -22.31 12.34
C GLY A 149 -17.70 -21.14 12.64
N SER A 150 -18.49 -21.23 13.70
CA SER A 150 -19.31 -20.14 14.25
C SER A 150 -19.76 -20.54 15.65
N SER A 151 -19.64 -19.63 16.63
CA SER A 151 -20.11 -19.86 18.01
C SER A 151 -21.66 -19.97 18.11
N THR A 152 -22.37 -19.30 17.19
CA THR A 152 -23.85 -19.23 17.21
C THR A 152 -24.49 -20.23 16.27
N MET A 153 -23.85 -20.51 15.14
CA MET A 153 -24.38 -21.43 14.10
C MET A 153 -23.29 -22.42 13.66
N PRO A 154 -23.07 -23.51 14.39
CA PRO A 154 -21.92 -24.42 14.18
C PRO A 154 -21.94 -25.22 12.87
N HIS A 155 -23.05 -25.17 12.11
CA HIS A 155 -23.20 -25.86 10.83
C HIS A 155 -22.53 -25.11 9.64
N LYS A 156 -21.99 -23.90 9.86
CA LYS A 156 -21.36 -23.09 8.81
C LYS A 156 -19.96 -22.64 9.19
N VAL A 157 -19.14 -22.37 8.19
CA VAL A 157 -17.81 -21.77 8.31
C VAL A 157 -17.85 -20.41 7.63
N ASN A 158 -17.64 -19.35 8.41
CA ASN A 158 -17.67 -17.99 7.89
C ASN A 158 -16.31 -17.63 7.24
N PRO A 159 -16.28 -16.88 6.14
CA PRO A 159 -15.05 -16.41 5.48
C PRO A 159 -14.45 -15.19 6.20
N ILE A 160 -14.22 -15.29 7.51
CA ILE A 160 -13.84 -14.19 8.40
C ILE A 160 -12.48 -13.59 8.05
N ASP A 161 -11.56 -14.36 7.48
CA ASP A 161 -10.25 -13.85 7.07
C ASP A 161 -10.38 -12.81 5.95
N PHE A 162 -11.27 -13.03 4.99
CA PHE A 162 -11.54 -12.10 3.90
C PHE A 162 -12.30 -10.86 4.38
N GLU A 163 -13.22 -11.01 5.34
CA GLU A 163 -13.91 -9.89 5.99
C GLU A 163 -12.94 -9.04 6.81
N ASN A 164 -12.06 -9.66 7.58
CA ASN A 164 -11.00 -8.99 8.33
C ASN A 164 -10.01 -8.29 7.41
N ALA A 165 -9.61 -8.92 6.30
CA ALA A 165 -8.74 -8.30 5.32
C ALA A 165 -9.38 -7.04 4.73
N GLU A 166 -10.64 -7.11 4.29
CA GLU A 166 -11.39 -5.95 3.78
C GLU A 166 -11.44 -4.81 4.82
N GLY A 167 -11.79 -5.12 6.07
CA GLY A 167 -11.88 -4.13 7.14
C GLY A 167 -10.55 -3.45 7.44
N ASN A 168 -9.47 -4.23 7.59
CA ASN A 168 -8.13 -3.71 7.87
C ASN A 168 -7.58 -2.87 6.70
N LEU A 169 -7.76 -3.31 5.46
CA LEU A 169 -7.36 -2.56 4.26
C LEU A 169 -8.15 -1.25 4.13
N GLY A 170 -9.43 -1.25 4.49
CA GLY A 170 -10.26 -0.04 4.54
C GLY A 170 -9.72 0.98 5.56
N MET A 171 -9.37 0.52 6.76
CA MET A 171 -8.74 1.37 7.79
C MET A 171 -7.38 1.91 7.34
N ALA A 172 -6.54 1.06 6.72
CA ALA A 172 -5.27 1.50 6.14
C ALA A 172 -5.50 2.60 5.09
N ASN A 173 -6.46 2.43 4.18
CA ASN A 173 -6.77 3.39 3.13
C ASN A 173 -7.26 4.73 3.68
N ALA A 174 -8.08 4.74 4.71
CA ALA A 174 -8.53 5.98 5.35
C ALA A 174 -7.36 6.79 5.91
N LEU A 175 -6.41 6.14 6.58
CA LEU A 175 -5.21 6.79 7.10
C LEU A 175 -4.26 7.24 5.98
N LEU A 176 -3.98 6.38 5.00
CA LEU A 176 -3.09 6.70 3.88
C LEU A 176 -3.61 7.86 3.03
N SER A 177 -4.92 7.90 2.77
CA SER A 177 -5.55 9.03 2.05
C SER A 177 -5.41 10.33 2.84
N HIS A 178 -5.66 10.30 4.15
CA HIS A 178 -5.44 11.47 5.00
C HIS A 178 -3.98 11.93 5.00
N PHE A 179 -3.02 11.00 5.04
CA PHE A 179 -1.59 11.35 4.95
C PHE A 179 -1.25 12.02 3.62
N ALA A 180 -1.73 11.48 2.51
CA ALA A 180 -1.49 12.03 1.18
C ALA A 180 -2.06 13.45 1.01
N GLU A 181 -3.23 13.71 1.60
CA GLU A 181 -3.89 15.01 1.54
C GLU A 181 -3.27 16.04 2.51
N LYS A 182 -2.84 15.59 3.70
CA LYS A 182 -2.42 16.48 4.77
C LYS A 182 -0.93 16.78 4.78
N LEU A 183 -0.06 15.79 4.55
CA LEU A 183 1.38 15.96 4.76
C LEU A 183 2.02 17.00 3.84
N PRO A 184 1.63 17.16 2.55
CA PRO A 184 2.17 18.21 1.69
C PRO A 184 1.76 19.63 2.09
N ILE A 185 0.78 19.79 3.00
CA ILE A 185 0.28 21.09 3.41
C ILE A 185 0.97 21.55 4.69
N SER A 186 1.75 22.63 4.60
CA SER A 186 2.34 23.35 5.72
C SER A 186 2.13 24.83 5.58
N ARG A 187 2.01 25.56 6.70
CA ARG A 187 1.89 27.02 6.68
C ARG A 187 3.26 27.63 6.50
N TRP A 188 3.39 28.49 5.50
CA TRP A 188 4.62 29.24 5.17
C TRP A 188 5.85 28.30 5.15
N GLN A 189 6.89 28.58 5.92
CA GLN A 189 8.12 27.80 5.93
C GLN A 189 8.08 26.62 6.88
N ARG A 190 7.14 26.59 7.85
CA ARG A 190 6.91 25.48 8.78
C ARG A 190 5.67 25.66 9.64
N ASP A 191 4.92 24.58 9.87
CA ASP A 191 4.08 24.37 11.06
C ASP A 191 4.30 22.95 11.61
N LEU A 192 3.63 22.57 12.71
CA LEU A 192 3.83 21.28 13.36
C LEU A 192 2.71 20.27 13.11
N THR A 193 1.76 20.55 12.23
CA THR A 193 0.61 19.67 12.02
C THR A 193 0.98 18.33 11.39
N ASP A 194 2.04 18.28 10.59
CA ASP A 194 2.60 17.06 10.03
C ASP A 194 3.13 16.10 11.09
N SER A 195 3.80 16.61 12.12
CA SER A 195 4.40 15.80 13.18
C SER A 195 3.38 14.91 13.91
N THR A 196 2.17 15.42 14.15
CA THR A 196 1.07 14.65 14.75
C THR A 196 0.59 13.55 13.81
N VAL A 197 0.49 13.85 12.52
CA VAL A 197 -0.01 12.93 11.49
C VAL A 197 0.99 11.81 11.21
N GLN A 198 2.27 12.14 11.05
CA GLN A 198 3.35 11.18 10.75
C GLN A 198 3.49 10.07 11.78
N ARG A 199 3.17 10.32 13.05
CA ARG A 199 3.19 9.30 14.10
C ARG A 199 2.28 8.11 13.84
N ASN A 200 1.31 8.26 12.94
CA ASN A 200 0.34 7.24 12.58
C ASN A 200 0.69 6.46 11.29
N LEU A 201 1.81 6.77 10.63
CA LEU A 201 2.24 6.03 9.43
C LEU A 201 2.42 4.53 9.70
N GLY A 202 3.02 4.20 10.85
CA GLY A 202 3.18 2.80 11.29
C GLY A 202 1.85 2.09 11.54
N VAL A 203 0.81 2.82 11.95
CA VAL A 203 -0.53 2.25 12.17
C VAL A 203 -1.16 1.82 10.85
N ALA A 204 -1.08 2.66 9.81
CA ALA A 204 -1.56 2.30 8.48
C ALA A 204 -0.82 1.09 7.90
N ALA A 205 0.51 1.04 8.08
CA ALA A 205 1.32 -0.11 7.68
C ALA A 205 0.94 -1.39 8.45
N ALA A 206 0.64 -1.28 9.75
CA ALA A 206 0.21 -2.41 10.57
C ALA A 206 -1.13 -2.99 10.09
N TYR A 207 -2.13 -2.15 9.79
CA TYR A 207 -3.40 -2.60 9.22
C TYR A 207 -3.19 -3.36 7.89
N LEU A 208 -2.34 -2.83 7.00
CA LEU A 208 -2.00 -3.53 5.77
C LEU A 208 -1.34 -4.89 6.04
N LEU A 209 -0.41 -4.95 6.98
CA LEU A 209 0.32 -6.19 7.31
C LEU A 209 -0.58 -7.26 7.95
N ILE A 210 -1.58 -6.85 8.74
CA ILE A 210 -2.57 -7.76 9.32
C ILE A 210 -3.48 -8.35 8.24
N ALA A 211 -3.76 -7.60 7.18
CA ALA A 211 -4.66 -8.01 6.10
C ALA A 211 -4.02 -8.97 5.08
N ILE A 212 -2.67 -9.12 5.05
CA ILE A 212 -1.90 -9.92 4.11
C ILE A 212 -1.45 -11.26 4.76
#